data_0dce3ddaf3c1dbe4d247cfe00e4c9299
#
_entry.id   0dce3ddaf3c1dbe4d247cfe00e4c9299
#
_cell.length_a   1.000
_cell.length_b   1.000
_cell.length_c   1.000
_cell.angle_alpha   90.00
_cell.angle_beta   90.00
_cell.angle_gamma   90.00
#
_symmetry.space_group_name_H-M   'P 1'
#
loop_
_entity.id
_entity.type
_entity.pdbx_description
1 polymer ?
#
loop_
_entity_poly.entity_id
_entity_poly.type
_entity_poly.pdbx_seq_one_letter_code
_entity_poly.pdbx_strand_id
1 'polypeptide(L)'
;TGVLLAIKGPASALLMPPDALKLVSGAWVISSLCQPLNALCFATDGVHWGTGDYGFMRNAVVVSTAAGIAGLYLVDPEGPDCLALVWLVCVGTIISRGILGLLRIWPGFGRAPLRARRDT
;
A
#
# COMPACT_ATOMS: atom_id res chain seq x y z
N THR A 1 11.19 -8.05 3.05
CA THR A 1 10.70 -7.92 4.44
C THR A 1 11.77 -8.33 5.44
N GLY A 2 12.27 -9.58 5.43
CA GLY A 2 13.23 -10.08 6.41
C GLY A 2 14.50 -9.25 6.52
N VAL A 3 15.10 -8.88 5.39
CA VAL A 3 16.30 -8.01 5.36
C VAL A 3 16.02 -6.66 6.01
N LEU A 4 14.90 -6.00 5.69
CA LEU A 4 14.54 -4.70 6.26
C LEU A 4 14.35 -4.76 7.78
N LEU A 5 13.80 -5.84 8.29
CA LEU A 5 13.65 -6.06 9.73
C LEU A 5 15.01 -6.34 10.40
N ALA A 6 15.87 -7.12 9.75
CA ALA A 6 17.20 -7.45 10.27
C ALA A 6 18.13 -6.24 10.36
N ILE A 7 18.10 -5.34 9.35
CA ILE A 7 18.95 -4.14 9.32
C ILE A 7 18.36 -2.95 10.08
N LYS A 8 17.17 -3.07 10.69
CA LYS A 8 16.50 -1.97 11.40
C LYS A 8 17.44 -1.24 12.37
N GLY A 9 18.13 -1.97 13.26
CA GLY A 9 19.02 -1.40 14.25
C GLY A 9 20.17 -0.60 13.63
N PRO A 10 21.03 -1.22 12.80
CA PRO A 10 22.15 -0.53 12.16
C PRO A 10 21.71 0.63 11.26
N ALA A 11 20.64 0.44 10.47
CA ALA A 11 20.16 1.47 9.55
C ALA A 11 19.58 2.67 10.30
N SER A 12 18.77 2.45 11.33
CA SER A 12 18.22 3.55 12.12
C SER A 12 19.30 4.33 12.88
N ALA A 13 20.29 3.63 13.45
CA ALA A 13 21.39 4.28 14.15
C ALA A 13 22.27 5.15 13.23
N LEU A 14 22.41 4.75 11.95
CA LEU A 14 23.20 5.48 10.97
C LEU A 14 22.44 6.67 10.36
N LEU A 15 21.13 6.53 10.14
CA LEU A 15 20.34 7.47 9.33
C LEU A 15 19.53 8.46 10.15
N MET A 16 19.36 8.23 11.47
CA MET A 16 18.41 8.98 12.28
C MET A 16 19.04 9.54 13.56
N PRO A 17 18.63 10.75 13.97
CA PRO A 17 19.01 11.29 15.27
C PRO A 17 18.38 10.46 16.39
N PRO A 18 19.02 10.38 17.57
CA PRO A 18 18.58 9.55 18.70
C PRO A 18 17.12 9.81 19.13
N ASP A 19 16.69 11.06 19.08
CA ASP A 19 15.34 11.48 19.48
C ASP A 19 14.23 10.96 18.55
N ALA A 20 14.55 10.72 17.28
CA ALA A 20 13.63 10.22 16.28
C ALA A 20 13.50 8.69 16.31
N LEU A 21 14.43 7.96 16.91
CA LEU A 21 14.48 6.50 16.88
C LEU A 21 13.20 5.84 17.44
N LYS A 22 12.63 6.39 18.50
CA LYS A 22 11.40 5.85 19.10
C LYS A 22 10.20 6.01 18.17
N LEU A 23 10.04 7.19 17.55
CA LEU A 23 8.94 7.49 16.64
C LEU A 23 9.00 6.64 15.37
N VAL A 24 10.19 6.48 14.82
CA VAL A 24 10.40 5.76 13.55
C VAL A 24 10.32 4.24 13.73
N SER A 25 10.58 3.72 14.92
CA SER A 25 10.61 2.29 15.19
C SER A 25 9.33 1.57 14.77
N GLY A 26 8.16 2.11 15.13
CA GLY A 26 6.85 1.56 14.74
C GLY A 26 6.61 1.64 13.23
N ALA A 27 6.83 2.82 12.64
CA ALA A 27 6.68 3.06 11.22
C ALA A 27 7.58 2.15 10.37
N TRP A 28 8.83 1.91 10.80
CA TRP A 28 9.76 0.99 10.14
C TRP A 28 9.22 -0.45 10.07
N VAL A 29 8.69 -0.95 11.19
CA VAL A 29 8.13 -2.31 11.25
C VAL A 29 6.91 -2.42 10.33
N ILE A 30 5.98 -1.46 10.42
CA ILE A 30 4.78 -1.43 9.58
C ILE A 30 5.17 -1.40 8.10
N SER A 31 6.07 -0.50 7.71
CA SER A 31 6.56 -0.39 6.33
C SER A 31 7.23 -1.68 5.86
N SER A 32 8.06 -2.31 6.69
CA SER A 32 8.75 -3.56 6.35
C SER A 32 7.78 -4.72 6.15
N LEU A 33 6.77 -4.85 6.99
CA LEU A 33 5.75 -5.89 6.88
C LEU A 33 4.81 -5.67 5.69
N CYS A 34 4.63 -4.43 5.27
CA CYS A 34 3.79 -4.08 4.13
C CYS A 34 4.43 -4.42 2.76
N GLN A 35 5.74 -4.67 2.68
CA GLN A 35 6.43 -4.90 1.40
C GLN A 35 5.83 -6.00 0.51
N PRO A 36 5.43 -7.18 1.03
CA PRO A 36 4.78 -8.20 0.20
C PRO A 36 3.45 -7.72 -0.40
N LEU A 37 2.67 -6.97 0.38
CA LEU A 37 1.38 -6.41 -0.08
C LEU A 37 1.60 -5.33 -1.13
N ASN A 38 2.63 -4.51 -0.95
CA ASN A 38 3.03 -3.50 -1.92
C ASN A 38 3.48 -4.15 -3.24
N ALA A 39 4.27 -5.23 -3.17
CA ALA A 39 4.67 -5.99 -4.35
C ALA A 39 3.47 -6.58 -5.09
N LEU A 40 2.48 -7.12 -4.37
CA LEU A 40 1.23 -7.62 -4.96
C LEU A 40 0.45 -6.50 -5.64
N CYS A 41 0.35 -5.32 -5.00
CA CYS A 41 -0.30 -4.16 -5.59
C CYS A 41 0.37 -3.74 -6.91
N PHE A 42 1.70 -3.65 -6.95
CA PHE A 42 2.43 -3.34 -8.18
C PHE A 42 2.26 -4.40 -9.27
N ALA A 43 2.20 -5.69 -8.89
CA ALA A 43 1.96 -6.77 -9.84
C ALA A 43 0.57 -6.67 -10.48
N THR A 44 -0.48 -6.40 -9.68
CA THR A 44 -1.85 -6.21 -10.18
C THR A 44 -1.95 -4.94 -11.04
N ASP A 45 -1.32 -3.85 -10.62
CA ASP A 45 -1.24 -2.61 -11.40
C ASP A 45 -0.59 -2.88 -12.78
N GLY A 46 0.50 -3.65 -12.81
CA GLY A 46 1.17 -4.05 -14.05
C GLY A 46 0.27 -4.82 -15.02
N VAL A 47 -0.58 -5.71 -14.51
CA VAL A 47 -1.58 -6.42 -15.33
C VAL A 47 -2.59 -5.45 -15.93
N HIS A 48 -3.14 -4.52 -15.15
CA HIS A 48 -4.10 -3.53 -15.64
C HIS A 48 -3.48 -2.58 -16.67
N TRP A 49 -2.24 -2.14 -16.46
CA TRP A 49 -1.48 -1.34 -17.42
C TRP A 49 -1.26 -2.11 -18.72
N GLY A 50 -0.81 -3.35 -18.64
CA GLY A 50 -0.53 -4.19 -19.81
C GLY A 50 -1.78 -4.57 -20.62
N THR A 51 -2.95 -4.59 -19.98
CA THR A 51 -4.24 -4.90 -20.63
C THR A 51 -5.05 -3.68 -21.02
N GLY A 52 -4.57 -2.45 -20.71
CA GLY A 52 -5.26 -1.22 -21.06
C GLY A 52 -6.49 -0.90 -20.21
N ASP A 53 -6.65 -1.54 -19.02
CA ASP A 53 -7.80 -1.32 -18.11
C ASP A 53 -7.62 -0.04 -17.26
N TYR A 54 -7.25 1.05 -17.91
CA TYR A 54 -6.93 2.33 -17.27
C TYR A 54 -8.12 2.94 -16.53
N GLY A 55 -9.35 2.73 -17.04
CA GLY A 55 -10.55 3.25 -16.40
C GLY A 55 -10.76 2.68 -15.00
N PHE A 56 -10.56 1.36 -14.87
CA PHE A 56 -10.61 0.70 -13.57
C PHE A 56 -9.48 1.18 -12.66
N MET A 57 -8.24 1.21 -13.15
CA MET A 57 -7.07 1.68 -12.39
C MET A 57 -7.29 3.07 -11.81
N ARG A 58 -7.71 4.02 -12.66
CA ARG A 58 -8.01 5.38 -12.20
C ARG A 58 -9.04 5.39 -11.07
N ASN A 59 -10.14 4.66 -11.23
CA ASN A 59 -11.20 4.63 -10.23
C ASN A 59 -10.73 3.97 -8.92
N ALA A 60 -9.98 2.88 -9.00
CA ALA A 60 -9.41 2.21 -7.83
C ALA A 60 -8.46 3.14 -7.06
N VAL A 61 -7.59 3.88 -7.77
CA VAL A 61 -6.69 4.86 -7.15
C VAL A 61 -7.49 5.98 -6.48
N VAL A 62 -8.48 6.56 -7.17
CA VAL A 62 -9.31 7.65 -6.61
C VAL A 62 -10.03 7.20 -5.35
N VAL A 63 -10.68 6.04 -5.37
CA VAL A 63 -11.41 5.50 -4.20
C VAL A 63 -10.46 5.21 -3.05
N SER A 64 -9.34 4.54 -3.30
CA SER A 64 -8.36 4.22 -2.26
C SER A 64 -7.74 5.49 -1.66
N THR A 65 -7.42 6.49 -2.50
CA THR A 65 -6.87 7.76 -2.03
C THR A 65 -7.90 8.53 -1.20
N ALA A 66 -9.15 8.60 -1.64
CA ALA A 66 -10.22 9.27 -0.88
C ALA A 66 -10.43 8.61 0.49
N ALA A 67 -10.42 7.27 0.54
CA ALA A 67 -10.48 6.53 1.80
C ALA A 67 -9.26 6.81 2.69
N GLY A 68 -8.06 6.91 2.11
CA GLY A 68 -6.84 7.27 2.81
C GLY A 68 -6.90 8.68 3.40
N ILE A 69 -7.35 9.66 2.62
CA ILE A 69 -7.54 11.03 3.11
C ILE A 69 -8.53 11.05 4.28
N ALA A 70 -9.68 10.37 4.15
CA ALA A 70 -10.63 10.26 5.24
C ALA A 70 -10.02 9.59 6.49
N GLY A 71 -9.21 8.56 6.30
CA GLY A 71 -8.47 7.90 7.38
C GLY A 71 -7.50 8.83 8.10
N LEU A 72 -6.79 9.69 7.36
CA LEU A 72 -5.86 10.66 7.96
C LEU A 72 -6.55 11.71 8.83
N TYR A 73 -7.79 12.10 8.50
CA TYR A 73 -8.58 13.01 9.36
C TYR A 73 -8.94 12.40 10.71
N LEU A 74 -8.87 11.08 10.86
CA LEU A 74 -9.14 10.38 12.12
C LEU A 74 -7.88 10.21 12.99
N VAL A 75 -6.70 10.55 12.45
CA VAL A 75 -5.44 10.47 13.19
C VAL A 75 -5.22 11.73 14.00
N ASP A 76 -5.04 11.56 15.31
CA ASP A 76 -4.65 12.66 16.19
C ASP A 76 -3.19 13.04 15.92
N PRO A 77 -2.92 14.28 15.44
CA PRO A 77 -1.57 14.72 15.11
C PRO A 77 -0.64 14.90 16.34
N GLU A 78 -1.23 15.09 17.52
CA GLU A 78 -0.48 15.26 18.79
C GLU A 78 -0.30 13.94 19.54
N GLY A 79 -0.91 12.87 19.05
CA GLY A 79 -0.85 11.54 19.67
C GLY A 79 0.55 10.90 19.60
N PRO A 80 0.95 10.13 20.61
CA PRO A 80 2.26 9.48 20.68
C PRO A 80 2.52 8.50 19.52
N ASP A 81 1.46 7.94 18.93
CA ASP A 81 1.52 6.96 17.85
C ASP A 81 1.16 7.55 16.49
N CYS A 82 1.09 8.88 16.38
CA CYS A 82 0.67 9.57 15.16
C CYS A 82 1.38 9.02 13.90
N LEU A 83 2.72 8.91 13.93
CA LEU A 83 3.48 8.44 12.78
C LEU A 83 3.14 6.98 12.40
N ALA A 84 2.94 6.11 13.38
CA ALA A 84 2.55 4.72 13.13
C ALA A 84 1.13 4.64 12.54
N LEU A 85 0.19 5.45 13.03
CA LEU A 85 -1.18 5.52 12.50
C LEU A 85 -1.21 6.05 11.07
N VAL A 86 -0.44 7.09 10.75
CA VAL A 86 -0.27 7.58 9.37
C VAL A 86 0.23 6.46 8.45
N TRP A 87 1.25 5.71 8.88
CA TRP A 87 1.73 4.57 8.11
C TRP A 87 0.69 3.47 7.96
N LEU A 88 -0.12 3.19 8.97
CA LEU A 88 -1.24 2.22 8.87
C LEU A 88 -2.29 2.67 7.86
N VAL A 89 -2.63 3.94 7.82
CA VAL A 89 -3.53 4.49 6.80
C VAL A 89 -2.94 4.33 5.40
N CYS A 90 -1.65 4.65 5.22
CA CYS A 90 -0.96 4.45 3.94
C CYS A 90 -0.97 2.98 3.50
N VAL A 91 -0.69 2.05 4.43
CA VAL A 91 -0.77 0.60 4.17
C VAL A 91 -2.20 0.20 3.80
N GLY A 92 -3.21 0.74 4.47
CA GLY A 92 -4.62 0.52 4.16
C GLY A 92 -4.99 0.91 2.72
N THR A 93 -4.47 2.04 2.22
CA THR A 93 -4.68 2.45 0.82
C THR A 93 -4.02 1.48 -0.18
N ILE A 94 -2.81 1.02 0.11
CA ILE A 94 -2.10 0.04 -0.72
C ILE A 94 -2.86 -1.28 -0.75
N ILE A 95 -3.29 -1.79 0.41
CA ILE A 95 -4.04 -3.03 0.52
C ILE A 95 -5.38 -2.94 -0.23
N SER A 96 -6.15 -1.88 -0.03
CA SER A 96 -7.45 -1.69 -0.69
C SER A 96 -7.30 -1.68 -2.21
N ARG A 97 -6.29 -0.97 -2.74
CA ARG A 97 -5.99 -0.95 -4.17
C ARG A 97 -5.57 -2.32 -4.69
N GLY A 98 -4.68 -3.00 -3.97
CA GLY A 98 -4.24 -4.35 -4.34
C GLY A 98 -5.39 -5.37 -4.34
N ILE A 99 -6.28 -5.33 -3.35
CA ILE A 99 -7.47 -6.20 -3.28
C ILE A 99 -8.41 -5.90 -4.46
N LEU A 100 -8.73 -4.63 -4.71
CA LEU A 100 -9.59 -4.25 -5.83
C LEU A 100 -8.99 -4.71 -7.16
N GLY A 101 -7.68 -4.51 -7.36
CA GLY A 101 -6.96 -4.97 -8.54
C GLY A 101 -7.00 -6.49 -8.70
N LEU A 102 -6.74 -7.23 -7.62
CA LEU A 102 -6.77 -8.69 -7.62
C LEU A 102 -8.17 -9.23 -7.93
N LEU A 103 -9.21 -8.70 -7.28
CA LEU A 103 -10.61 -9.11 -7.51
C LEU A 103 -11.06 -8.80 -8.94
N ARG A 104 -10.53 -7.75 -9.55
CA ARG A 104 -10.80 -7.43 -10.95
C ARG A 104 -10.16 -8.44 -11.91
N ILE A 105 -8.98 -8.95 -11.58
CA ILE A 105 -8.28 -9.97 -12.35
C ILE A 105 -8.88 -11.34 -12.08
N TRP A 106 -9.09 -11.68 -10.82
CA TRP A 106 -9.62 -12.97 -10.38
C TRP A 106 -10.49 -12.80 -9.12
N PRO A 107 -11.76 -13.20 -9.14
CA PRO A 107 -12.52 -13.97 -10.13
C PRO A 107 -12.92 -13.20 -11.40
N GLY A 108 -12.56 -11.91 -11.52
CA GLY A 108 -12.81 -11.13 -12.72
C GLY A 108 -14.23 -10.57 -12.80
N PHE A 109 -14.55 -9.58 -11.96
CA PHE A 109 -15.84 -8.92 -12.05
C PHE A 109 -15.91 -7.88 -13.18
N GLY A 110 -17.05 -7.76 -13.82
CA GLY A 110 -17.28 -6.88 -14.96
C GLY A 110 -16.53 -7.36 -16.22
N ARG A 111 -15.96 -6.42 -16.97
CA ARG A 111 -15.11 -6.71 -18.13
C ARG A 111 -13.69 -7.03 -17.63
N ALA A 112 -13.47 -8.26 -17.17
CA ALA A 112 -12.19 -8.67 -16.65
C ALA A 112 -11.10 -8.58 -17.75
N PRO A 113 -9.94 -7.97 -17.47
CA PRO A 113 -8.93 -7.67 -18.47
C PRO A 113 -8.37 -8.90 -19.18
N LEU A 114 -8.33 -10.05 -18.51
CA LEU A 114 -7.83 -11.31 -19.10
C LEU A 114 -8.90 -12.11 -19.84
N ARG A 115 -10.21 -11.83 -19.65
CA ARG A 115 -11.30 -12.50 -20.38
C ARG A 115 -11.60 -11.87 -21.74
N ALA A 116 -11.44 -10.55 -21.85
CA ALA A 116 -11.74 -9.84 -23.09
C ALA A 116 -10.93 -10.30 -24.31
N ARG A 117 -9.82 -11.03 -24.09
CA ARG A 117 -8.92 -11.52 -25.16
C ARG A 117 -9.30 -12.92 -25.70
N ARG A 118 -10.30 -13.60 -25.13
CA ARG A 118 -10.71 -14.92 -25.61
C ARG A 118 -11.79 -14.90 -26.69
N ASP A 119 -12.40 -13.73 -26.92
CA ASP A 119 -13.54 -13.58 -27.82
C ASP A 119 -13.17 -12.86 -29.13
N THR A 120 -11.86 -12.70 -29.40
CA THR A 120 -11.30 -12.18 -30.66
C THR A 120 -10.42 -13.23 -31.34
#